data_8cb5a13fa3f2d064d912a89d94753092
#
_entry.id   8cb5a13fa3f2d064d912a89d94753092
#
_cell.length_a   1.000
_cell.length_b   1.000
_cell.length_c   1.000
_cell.angle_alpha   90.00
_cell.angle_beta   90.00
_cell.angle_gamma   90.00
#
_symmetry.space_group_name_H-M   'P 1'
#
loop_
_entity.id
_entity.type
_entity.pdbx_description
1 polymer ?
#
loop_
_entity_poly.entity_id
_entity_poly.type
_entity_poly.pdbx_seq_one_letter_code
_entity_poly.pdbx_strand_id
1 'polypeptide(L)'
;MKLTPRTPIAAVVGSLVLGLSSSPVRAAESQLDLKLLAEGMTAPIALVSVPDGSGRLLVADQAGVVHGLDRDGRRGDGLFLDVRSRMVALNAGMEERGISGFALHPKFRSNHRVYVVYNAPLRPGGTAGWDNTMRVSEFTTLGGDDSRANPDSERVVLEIDKPDLNHNSGRIAFGPDGYLYVTVGDGGAPNDVGVRGHAPEGNGQNLQTLLGKILRIDVDHGTPHGIPKDNPFADGKQGRPEIYAYGLRNPWGLSFDRGGGHGLVVSDVGQDRWEELNVIVKGGNYGWRAKEGFDAFDPNHPNDPPASVPRTGPDGKPFVDPVLAYRTARGAKATPGSFGVSITGGYVYRGKAIPRMVGKYVFGDWSSNMAFPDGRLLVATPTHDGTQWPVERLALKGNPDGKVKAYLWAMGEDEAGELYVLSNGANMVNGTRGKVHKLVAE
;
A
#
# COMPACT_ATOMS: atom_id res chain seq x y z
N MET A 1 -75.00 -66.59 11.87
CA MET A 1 -74.04 -67.37 11.14
C MET A 1 -73.92 -66.80 9.78
N LYS A 2 -73.00 -65.88 9.57
CA LYS A 2 -72.74 -65.21 8.27
C LYS A 2 -71.23 -65.20 8.01
N LEU A 3 -70.79 -65.86 6.99
CA LEU A 3 -69.42 -65.96 6.47
C LEU A 3 -69.03 -64.67 5.82
N THR A 4 -67.90 -64.11 6.16
CA THR A 4 -67.25 -63.01 5.47
C THR A 4 -66.17 -63.52 4.55
N PRO A 5 -66.00 -62.98 3.32
CA PRO A 5 -65.00 -63.45 2.36
C PRO A 5 -63.60 -62.86 2.63
N ARG A 6 -62.58 -63.68 2.37
CA ARG A 6 -61.17 -63.32 2.42
C ARG A 6 -60.77 -62.63 1.12
N THR A 7 -60.08 -61.45 1.26
CA THR A 7 -59.48 -60.71 0.13
C THR A 7 -58.01 -61.21 -0.07
N PRO A 8 -57.52 -61.34 -1.32
CA PRO A 8 -56.16 -61.78 -1.59
C PRO A 8 -55.15 -60.60 -1.43
N ILE A 9 -54.00 -60.94 -0.87
CA ILE A 9 -52.84 -60.04 -0.74
C ILE A 9 -52.11 -60.01 -2.06
N ALA A 10 -52.05 -58.83 -2.69
CA ALA A 10 -51.18 -58.58 -3.85
C ALA A 10 -49.74 -58.25 -3.38
N ALA A 11 -48.77 -59.01 -3.80
CA ALA A 11 -47.35 -58.74 -3.55
C ALA A 11 -46.88 -57.65 -4.50
N VAL A 12 -46.49 -56.48 -3.98
CA VAL A 12 -45.81 -55.40 -4.73
C VAL A 12 -44.33 -55.69 -4.70
N VAL A 13 -43.78 -56.02 -5.88
CA VAL A 13 -42.34 -56.13 -6.09
C VAL A 13 -41.84 -54.72 -6.36
N GLY A 14 -41.27 -54.05 -5.37
CA GLY A 14 -40.60 -52.76 -5.51
C GLY A 14 -39.20 -52.93 -6.10
N SER A 15 -39.03 -52.48 -7.36
CA SER A 15 -37.69 -52.37 -7.97
C SER A 15 -36.94 -51.17 -7.35
N LEU A 16 -35.88 -51.46 -6.57
CA LEU A 16 -34.98 -50.49 -5.99
C LEU A 16 -34.04 -50.00 -7.15
N VAL A 17 -34.33 -48.83 -7.72
CA VAL A 17 -33.38 -48.13 -8.60
C VAL A 17 -32.37 -47.40 -7.72
N LEU A 18 -31.16 -47.95 -7.60
CA LEU A 18 -30.02 -47.27 -7.02
C LEU A 18 -29.61 -46.15 -7.99
N GLY A 19 -30.07 -44.91 -7.72
CA GLY A 19 -29.56 -43.72 -8.36
C GLY A 19 -28.14 -43.44 -7.86
N LEU A 20 -27.14 -43.74 -8.68
CA LEU A 20 -25.78 -43.25 -8.50
C LEU A 20 -25.80 -41.73 -8.69
N SER A 21 -25.93 -40.97 -7.57
CA SER A 21 -25.67 -39.54 -7.59
C SER A 21 -24.17 -39.34 -7.74
N SER A 22 -23.74 -39.05 -8.97
CA SER A 22 -22.41 -38.52 -9.24
C SER A 22 -22.34 -37.11 -8.63
N SER A 23 -21.82 -37.01 -7.41
CA SER A 23 -21.38 -35.70 -6.90
C SER A 23 -20.37 -35.13 -7.89
N PRO A 24 -20.51 -33.88 -8.33
CA PRO A 24 -19.50 -33.27 -9.20
C PRO A 24 -18.18 -33.30 -8.44
N VAL A 25 -17.16 -33.93 -9.02
CA VAL A 25 -15.78 -33.82 -8.52
C VAL A 25 -15.44 -32.35 -8.60
N ARG A 26 -15.46 -31.68 -7.45
CA ARG A 26 -14.99 -30.29 -7.34
C ARG A 26 -13.52 -30.32 -7.77
N ALA A 27 -13.20 -29.70 -8.88
CA ALA A 27 -11.81 -29.57 -9.31
C ALA A 27 -11.04 -29.01 -8.12
N ALA A 28 -9.91 -29.63 -7.77
CA ALA A 28 -9.06 -29.14 -6.70
C ALA A 28 -8.71 -27.69 -7.03
N GLU A 29 -9.05 -26.76 -6.12
CA GLU A 29 -8.68 -25.35 -6.31
C GLU A 29 -7.16 -25.28 -6.42
N SER A 30 -6.65 -24.69 -7.51
CA SER A 30 -5.22 -24.46 -7.69
C SER A 30 -4.65 -23.74 -6.47
N GLN A 31 -3.56 -24.24 -5.92
CA GLN A 31 -2.90 -23.60 -4.77
C GLN A 31 -2.20 -22.33 -5.25
N LEU A 32 -2.12 -21.31 -4.38
CA LEU A 32 -1.31 -20.12 -4.66
C LEU A 32 0.13 -20.36 -4.24
N ASP A 33 1.06 -19.79 -4.98
CA ASP A 33 2.48 -19.84 -4.65
C ASP A 33 3.19 -18.52 -5.01
N LEU A 34 4.39 -18.35 -4.51
CA LEU A 34 5.28 -17.21 -4.78
C LEU A 34 6.45 -17.69 -5.65
N LYS A 35 6.36 -17.46 -6.94
CA LYS A 35 7.44 -17.78 -7.88
C LYS A 35 8.50 -16.68 -7.83
N LEU A 36 9.73 -17.03 -7.46
CA LEU A 36 10.87 -16.10 -7.48
C LEU A 36 11.09 -15.62 -8.93
N LEU A 37 11.11 -14.28 -9.10
CA LEU A 37 11.38 -13.62 -10.37
C LEU A 37 12.78 -13.00 -10.40
N ALA A 38 13.17 -12.27 -9.37
CA ALA A 38 14.47 -11.64 -9.24
C ALA A 38 14.93 -11.56 -7.79
N GLU A 39 16.24 -11.51 -7.55
CA GLU A 39 16.84 -11.36 -6.22
C GLU A 39 18.13 -10.53 -6.26
N GLY A 40 18.76 -10.33 -5.09
CA GLY A 40 20.02 -9.60 -4.98
C GLY A 40 19.83 -8.07 -4.98
N MET A 41 18.63 -7.57 -4.67
CA MET A 41 18.33 -6.17 -4.37
C MET A 41 18.57 -5.88 -2.89
N THR A 42 18.63 -4.61 -2.50
CA THR A 42 18.79 -4.26 -1.08
C THR A 42 17.44 -4.24 -0.38
N ALA A 43 16.54 -3.35 -0.78
CA ALA A 43 15.21 -3.20 -0.19
C ALA A 43 14.22 -2.76 -1.27
N PRO A 44 13.75 -3.68 -2.15
CA PRO A 44 12.82 -3.34 -3.21
C PRO A 44 11.51 -2.84 -2.62
N ILE A 45 11.07 -1.65 -3.05
CA ILE A 45 10.00 -0.90 -2.38
C ILE A 45 8.86 -0.47 -3.30
N ALA A 46 9.07 -0.44 -4.60
CA ALA A 46 8.02 -0.22 -5.59
C ALA A 46 8.32 -1.01 -6.86
N LEU A 47 7.28 -1.48 -7.51
CA LEU A 47 7.38 -2.16 -8.81
C LEU A 47 6.29 -1.60 -9.73
N VAL A 48 6.69 -1.20 -10.92
CA VAL A 48 5.79 -0.77 -11.98
C VAL A 48 6.11 -1.48 -13.28
N SER A 49 5.09 -1.75 -14.08
CA SER A 49 5.24 -2.31 -15.42
C SER A 49 5.43 -1.19 -16.45
N VAL A 50 6.34 -1.40 -17.40
CA VAL A 50 6.49 -0.49 -18.54
C VAL A 50 5.32 -0.71 -19.50
N PRO A 51 4.50 0.33 -19.82
CA PRO A 51 3.25 0.15 -20.55
C PRO A 51 3.48 0.05 -22.08
N ASP A 52 4.36 -0.86 -22.52
CA ASP A 52 4.76 -1.05 -23.92
C ASP A 52 4.45 -2.47 -24.46
N GLY A 53 3.86 -3.33 -23.63
CA GLY A 53 3.55 -4.72 -23.98
C GLY A 53 4.76 -5.64 -23.93
N SER A 54 5.95 -5.17 -23.58
CA SER A 54 7.17 -5.99 -23.48
C SER A 54 7.17 -6.93 -22.27
N GLY A 55 6.40 -6.56 -21.22
CA GLY A 55 6.43 -7.23 -19.92
C GLY A 55 7.63 -6.81 -19.06
N ARG A 56 8.34 -5.73 -19.43
CA ARG A 56 9.42 -5.15 -18.62
C ARG A 56 8.86 -4.58 -17.33
N LEU A 57 9.64 -4.74 -16.25
CA LEU A 57 9.34 -4.22 -14.93
C LEU A 57 10.45 -3.27 -14.47
N LEU A 58 10.07 -2.19 -13.81
CA LEU A 58 11.00 -1.31 -13.13
C LEU A 58 10.78 -1.47 -11.63
N VAL A 59 11.86 -1.78 -10.92
CA VAL A 59 11.83 -2.03 -9.47
C VAL A 59 12.68 -0.97 -8.77
N ALA A 60 12.03 -0.08 -8.03
CA ALA A 60 12.71 0.88 -7.20
C ALA A 60 13.16 0.22 -5.90
N ASP A 61 14.42 0.48 -5.55
CA ASP A 61 15.06 0.03 -4.32
C ASP A 61 15.26 1.22 -3.38
N GLN A 62 14.86 1.08 -2.14
CA GLN A 62 14.98 2.13 -1.13
C GLN A 62 16.43 2.65 -0.99
N ALA A 63 17.42 1.82 -1.32
CA ALA A 63 18.83 2.19 -1.34
C ALA A 63 19.21 3.26 -2.39
N GLY A 64 18.26 3.76 -3.20
CA GLY A 64 18.48 4.88 -4.11
C GLY A 64 18.67 4.52 -5.57
N VAL A 65 18.28 3.33 -5.99
CA VAL A 65 18.42 2.88 -7.37
C VAL A 65 17.11 2.31 -7.92
N VAL A 66 16.96 2.33 -9.24
CA VAL A 66 15.87 1.65 -9.94
C VAL A 66 16.47 0.62 -10.89
N HIS A 67 16.02 -0.63 -10.74
CA HIS A 67 16.44 -1.75 -11.59
C HIS A 67 15.45 -1.95 -12.74
N GLY A 68 15.96 -2.20 -13.95
CA GLY A 68 15.17 -2.70 -15.06
C GLY A 68 15.22 -4.23 -15.11
N LEU A 69 14.06 -4.87 -15.21
CA LEU A 69 13.92 -6.32 -15.39
C LEU A 69 13.21 -6.62 -16.69
N ASP A 70 13.62 -7.66 -17.39
CA ASP A 70 12.82 -8.23 -18.47
C ASP A 70 11.64 -9.07 -17.92
N ARG A 71 10.78 -9.59 -18.81
CA ARG A 71 9.63 -10.43 -18.42
C ARG A 71 10.01 -11.69 -17.63
N ASP A 72 11.25 -12.17 -17.79
CA ASP A 72 11.77 -13.35 -17.10
C ASP A 72 12.50 -13.00 -15.79
N GLY A 73 12.56 -11.73 -15.44
CA GLY A 73 13.22 -11.21 -14.23
C GLY A 73 14.72 -11.01 -14.36
N ARG A 74 15.29 -11.12 -15.58
CA ARG A 74 16.70 -10.85 -15.79
C ARG A 74 16.94 -9.34 -15.77
N ARG A 75 17.98 -8.93 -15.09
CA ARG A 75 18.39 -7.53 -15.05
C ARG A 75 19.05 -7.14 -16.37
N GLY A 76 18.73 -5.95 -16.86
CA GLY A 76 19.46 -5.32 -17.94
C GLY A 76 20.87 -4.90 -17.53
N ASP A 77 21.69 -4.50 -18.51
CA ASP A 77 23.03 -3.99 -18.28
C ASP A 77 22.99 -2.60 -17.60
N GLY A 78 23.16 -2.58 -16.28
CA GLY A 78 23.17 -1.39 -15.46
C GLY A 78 21.82 -1.04 -14.82
N LEU A 79 21.78 0.13 -14.22
CA LEU A 79 20.59 0.64 -13.51
C LEU A 79 19.72 1.45 -14.47
N PHE A 80 18.40 1.38 -14.26
CA PHE A 80 17.47 2.29 -14.94
C PHE A 80 17.66 3.73 -14.46
N LEU A 81 17.82 3.95 -13.15
CA LEU A 81 18.09 5.26 -12.55
C LEU A 81 18.90 5.08 -11.27
N ASP A 82 19.80 6.03 -10.98
CA ASP A 82 20.56 6.13 -9.74
C ASP A 82 20.45 7.55 -9.18
N VAL A 83 19.83 7.68 -7.99
CA VAL A 83 19.67 8.96 -7.29
C VAL A 83 20.47 9.02 -5.98
N ARG A 84 21.34 8.06 -5.69
CA ARG A 84 22.09 7.97 -4.43
C ARG A 84 22.88 9.23 -4.11
N SER A 85 23.45 9.87 -5.10
CA SER A 85 24.21 11.12 -4.92
C SER A 85 23.35 12.32 -4.49
N ARG A 86 22.02 12.21 -4.59
CA ARG A 86 21.03 13.25 -4.25
C ARG A 86 20.36 13.00 -2.89
N MET A 87 20.53 11.80 -2.35
CA MET A 87 19.85 11.36 -1.14
C MET A 87 20.63 11.70 0.13
N VAL A 88 19.92 11.72 1.25
CA VAL A 88 20.54 11.64 2.57
C VAL A 88 21.32 10.33 2.71
N ALA A 89 22.35 10.33 3.54
CA ALA A 89 22.99 9.09 3.96
C ALA A 89 21.97 8.25 4.77
N LEU A 90 21.80 6.99 4.37
CA LEU A 90 20.88 6.07 5.04
C LEU A 90 21.52 5.43 6.24
N ASN A 91 20.73 5.21 7.30
CA ASN A 91 21.17 4.53 8.51
C ASN A 91 21.20 3.00 8.31
N ALA A 92 22.11 2.34 9.00
CA ALA A 92 22.12 0.87 9.02
C ALA A 92 21.02 0.26 9.91
N GLY A 93 20.45 1.07 10.83
CA GLY A 93 19.36 0.69 11.73
C GLY A 93 17.99 1.06 11.19
N MET A 94 17.11 1.59 12.05
CA MET A 94 15.79 2.08 11.63
C MET A 94 15.94 3.13 10.54
N GLU A 95 15.26 2.93 9.41
CA GLU A 95 15.35 3.78 8.24
C GLU A 95 14.09 3.70 7.39
N GLU A 96 13.41 4.83 7.24
CA GLU A 96 12.30 4.96 6.29
C GLU A 96 12.61 5.90 5.12
N ARG A 97 13.75 6.61 5.19
CA ARG A 97 14.20 7.48 4.09
C ARG A 97 14.78 6.64 2.94
N GLY A 98 15.08 7.27 1.86
CA GLY A 98 15.54 6.62 0.64
C GLY A 98 14.57 6.87 -0.51
N ILE A 99 14.59 6.03 -1.54
CA ILE A 99 13.48 6.00 -2.49
C ILE A 99 12.28 5.38 -1.78
N SER A 100 11.12 6.05 -1.85
CA SER A 100 9.87 5.58 -1.25
C SER A 100 8.74 5.41 -2.27
N GLY A 101 8.84 6.03 -3.45
CA GLY A 101 7.82 5.95 -4.50
C GLY A 101 8.41 6.01 -5.89
N PHE A 102 7.75 5.32 -6.82
CA PHE A 102 8.11 5.31 -8.24
C PHE A 102 6.87 5.13 -9.10
N ALA A 103 6.72 5.95 -10.14
CA ALA A 103 5.61 5.84 -11.09
C ALA A 103 6.03 6.28 -12.49
N LEU A 104 5.39 5.69 -13.50
CA LEU A 104 5.47 6.17 -14.88
C LEU A 104 4.31 7.12 -15.15
N HIS A 105 4.55 8.16 -15.94
CA HIS A 105 3.49 9.04 -16.42
C HIS A 105 2.44 8.24 -17.22
N PRO A 106 1.12 8.52 -17.13
CA PRO A 106 0.11 7.80 -17.91
C PRO A 106 0.34 7.80 -19.43
N LYS A 107 1.02 8.84 -19.92
CA LYS A 107 1.44 8.98 -21.33
C LYS A 107 2.92 8.62 -21.54
N PHE A 108 3.49 7.75 -20.71
CA PHE A 108 4.93 7.40 -20.76
C PHE A 108 5.41 7.05 -22.17
N ARG A 109 4.62 6.26 -22.92
CA ARG A 109 4.97 5.87 -24.31
C ARG A 109 5.23 7.06 -25.26
N SER A 110 4.73 8.23 -24.95
CA SER A 110 4.87 9.42 -25.78
C SER A 110 5.72 10.53 -25.14
N ASN A 111 5.77 10.60 -23.82
CA ASN A 111 6.46 11.68 -23.12
C ASN A 111 7.70 11.22 -22.33
N HIS A 112 7.87 9.90 -22.17
CA HIS A 112 9.04 9.28 -21.53
C HIS A 112 9.34 9.79 -20.11
N ARG A 113 8.30 10.28 -19.37
CA ARG A 113 8.45 10.84 -18.03
C ARG A 113 8.25 9.79 -16.96
N VAL A 114 9.13 9.79 -15.98
CA VAL A 114 9.07 8.96 -14.76
C VAL A 114 9.15 9.84 -13.52
N TYR A 115 8.56 9.37 -12.43
CA TYR A 115 8.50 10.10 -11.17
C TYR A 115 9.09 9.25 -10.06
N VAL A 116 9.93 9.87 -9.26
CA VAL A 116 10.61 9.23 -8.11
C VAL A 116 10.38 10.09 -6.88
N VAL A 117 10.06 9.45 -5.77
CA VAL A 117 10.09 10.10 -4.45
C VAL A 117 11.30 9.60 -3.71
N TYR A 118 12.09 10.54 -3.21
CA TYR A 118 13.26 10.23 -2.38
C TYR A 118 13.52 11.31 -1.33
N ASN A 119 14.30 10.97 -0.30
CA ASN A 119 14.67 11.89 0.74
C ASN A 119 16.06 12.50 0.44
N ALA A 120 16.09 13.79 0.16
CA ALA A 120 17.29 14.62 0.01
C ALA A 120 17.75 15.20 1.37
N PRO A 121 19.00 15.65 1.51
CA PRO A 121 19.37 16.51 2.64
C PRO A 121 18.40 17.69 2.78
N LEU A 122 18.22 18.15 4.00
CA LEU A 122 17.34 19.30 4.25
C LEU A 122 17.74 20.47 3.33
N ARG A 123 16.78 20.96 2.55
CA ARG A 123 17.02 22.01 1.56
C ARG A 123 17.46 23.33 2.23
N PRO A 124 18.20 24.19 1.53
CA PRO A 124 18.48 25.56 2.00
C PRO A 124 17.17 26.30 2.30
N GLY A 125 17.10 26.93 3.49
CA GLY A 125 15.89 27.59 3.97
C GLY A 125 14.81 26.67 4.53
N GLY A 126 15.08 25.36 4.61
CA GLY A 126 14.22 24.40 5.33
C GLY A 126 14.18 24.69 6.83
N THR A 127 13.21 24.09 7.52
CA THR A 127 13.03 24.31 8.96
C THR A 127 14.25 23.85 9.75
N ALA A 128 14.89 24.75 10.46
CA ALA A 128 16.10 24.45 11.23
C ALA A 128 15.87 23.30 12.22
N GLY A 129 16.79 22.34 12.21
CA GLY A 129 16.74 21.17 13.08
C GLY A 129 15.83 20.04 12.58
N TRP A 130 15.19 20.18 11.41
CA TRP A 130 14.52 19.08 10.75
C TRP A 130 15.54 18.17 10.03
N ASP A 131 15.13 16.94 9.73
CA ASP A 131 16.05 15.88 9.31
C ASP A 131 16.34 15.90 7.81
N ASN A 132 15.30 16.03 6.98
CA ASN A 132 15.44 15.86 5.53
C ASN A 132 14.36 16.61 4.73
N THR A 133 14.50 16.62 3.42
CA THR A 133 13.47 17.09 2.48
C THR A 133 13.04 15.92 1.60
N MET A 134 11.77 15.50 1.69
CA MET A 134 11.18 14.59 0.73
C MET A 134 10.97 15.32 -0.59
N ARG A 135 11.51 14.79 -1.68
CA ARG A 135 11.37 15.29 -3.04
C ARG A 135 10.53 14.36 -3.89
N VAL A 136 9.57 14.92 -4.60
CA VAL A 136 8.93 14.30 -5.75
C VAL A 136 9.61 14.88 -6.99
N SER A 137 10.34 14.08 -7.73
CA SER A 137 11.11 14.51 -8.89
C SER A 137 10.68 13.76 -10.14
N GLU A 138 10.58 14.51 -11.24
CA GLU A 138 10.39 13.99 -12.58
C GLU A 138 11.75 13.81 -13.26
N PHE A 139 11.90 12.70 -13.98
CA PHE A 139 12.99 12.44 -14.90
C PHE A 139 12.44 12.03 -16.25
N THR A 140 13.26 12.16 -17.30
CA THR A 140 12.94 11.63 -18.63
C THR A 140 13.90 10.48 -18.98
N THR A 141 13.47 9.57 -19.84
CA THR A 141 14.39 8.55 -20.37
C THR A 141 15.36 9.17 -21.36
N LEU A 142 16.47 8.48 -21.60
CA LEU A 142 17.46 8.88 -22.61
C LEU A 142 16.84 8.71 -24.00
N GLY A 143 16.85 9.78 -24.80
CA GLY A 143 16.12 9.92 -26.06
C GLY A 143 16.06 8.67 -26.93
N GLY A 144 14.86 8.11 -27.08
CA GLY A 144 14.59 6.91 -27.87
C GLY A 144 14.94 5.57 -27.21
N ASP A 145 15.55 5.56 -26.01
CA ASP A 145 15.87 4.36 -25.23
C ASP A 145 15.23 4.41 -23.86
N ASP A 146 14.10 3.73 -23.71
CA ASP A 146 13.37 3.60 -22.44
C ASP A 146 13.99 2.57 -21.48
N SER A 147 15.24 2.14 -21.73
CA SER A 147 15.97 1.25 -20.82
C SER A 147 16.63 1.99 -19.66
N ARG A 148 16.83 3.32 -19.79
CA ARG A 148 17.49 4.18 -18.79
C ARG A 148 16.83 5.55 -18.71
N ALA A 149 16.69 6.07 -17.50
CA ALA A 149 16.37 7.47 -17.27
C ALA A 149 17.65 8.33 -17.32
N ASN A 150 17.51 9.57 -17.78
CA ASN A 150 18.58 10.57 -17.73
C ASN A 150 18.64 11.20 -16.33
N PRO A 151 19.68 10.95 -15.53
CA PRO A 151 19.76 11.54 -14.19
C PRO A 151 19.90 13.07 -14.21
N ASP A 152 20.38 13.66 -15.32
CA ASP A 152 20.55 15.12 -15.44
C ASP A 152 19.28 15.83 -15.88
N SER A 153 18.21 15.09 -16.18
CA SER A 153 16.89 15.65 -16.56
C SER A 153 15.99 15.95 -15.36
N GLU A 154 16.51 15.88 -14.14
CA GLU A 154 15.69 16.09 -12.96
C GLU A 154 14.94 17.41 -12.94
N ARG A 155 13.63 17.34 -12.76
CA ARG A 155 12.75 18.46 -12.43
C ARG A 155 12.05 18.18 -11.10
N VAL A 156 12.42 18.91 -10.06
CA VAL A 156 11.75 18.78 -8.76
C VAL A 156 10.35 19.37 -8.88
N VAL A 157 9.32 18.57 -8.63
CA VAL A 157 7.90 18.97 -8.72
C VAL A 157 7.29 19.30 -7.36
N LEU A 158 7.78 18.70 -6.28
CA LEU A 158 7.31 18.98 -4.94
C LEU A 158 8.43 18.73 -3.92
N GLU A 159 8.53 19.60 -2.92
CA GLU A 159 9.42 19.46 -1.77
C GLU A 159 8.64 19.58 -0.47
N ILE A 160 8.89 18.66 0.45
CA ILE A 160 8.26 18.64 1.77
C ILE A 160 9.35 18.37 2.81
N ASP A 161 9.61 19.34 3.65
CA ASP A 161 10.56 19.16 4.76
C ASP A 161 9.97 18.18 5.79
N LYS A 162 10.80 17.29 6.30
CA LYS A 162 10.43 16.24 7.25
C LYS A 162 11.16 16.43 8.56
N PRO A 163 10.45 16.41 9.69
CA PRO A 163 11.07 16.64 11.02
C PRO A 163 11.97 15.48 11.44
N ASP A 164 11.68 14.24 11.02
CA ASP A 164 12.37 13.04 11.48
C ASP A 164 12.62 12.03 10.35
N LEU A 165 13.42 11.00 10.63
CA LEU A 165 13.77 9.91 9.70
C LEU A 165 12.64 8.88 9.49
N ASN A 166 11.62 8.87 10.33
CA ASN A 166 10.48 7.95 10.26
C ASN A 166 9.18 8.66 9.85
N HIS A 167 8.12 7.89 9.60
CA HIS A 167 6.85 8.31 9.01
C HIS A 167 7.04 9.17 7.75
N ASN A 168 7.94 8.71 6.89
CA ASN A 168 8.23 9.39 5.65
C ASN A 168 7.18 9.09 4.56
N SER A 169 6.62 7.87 4.53
CA SER A 169 5.69 7.46 3.46
C SER A 169 6.27 7.71 2.05
N GLY A 170 5.58 8.45 1.18
CA GLY A 170 6.12 8.86 -0.12
C GLY A 170 5.72 7.94 -1.27
N ARG A 171 4.67 7.13 -1.12
CA ARG A 171 4.11 6.38 -2.27
C ARG A 171 3.46 7.32 -3.25
N ILE A 172 3.60 7.01 -4.53
CA ILE A 172 2.97 7.78 -5.61
C ILE A 172 2.25 6.85 -6.58
N ALA A 173 1.13 7.34 -7.10
CA ALA A 173 0.44 6.74 -8.24
C ALA A 173 -0.32 7.82 -9.01
N PHE A 174 -0.46 7.62 -10.30
CA PHE A 174 -1.38 8.42 -11.10
C PHE A 174 -2.81 7.88 -10.95
N GLY A 175 -3.73 8.79 -10.66
CA GLY A 175 -5.15 8.46 -10.66
C GLY A 175 -5.72 8.32 -12.07
N PRO A 176 -6.95 7.77 -12.18
CA PRO A 176 -7.66 7.68 -13.46
C PRO A 176 -7.98 9.06 -14.07
N ASP A 177 -7.90 10.11 -13.26
CA ASP A 177 -8.05 11.52 -13.63
C ASP A 177 -6.76 12.15 -14.21
N GLY A 178 -5.66 11.38 -14.23
CA GLY A 178 -4.37 11.80 -14.77
C GLY A 178 -3.50 12.63 -13.82
N TYR A 179 -3.96 12.91 -12.61
CA TYR A 179 -3.18 13.63 -11.60
C TYR A 179 -2.30 12.69 -10.77
N LEU A 180 -1.22 13.23 -10.22
CA LEU A 180 -0.31 12.48 -9.35
C LEU A 180 -0.80 12.58 -7.89
N TYR A 181 -0.99 11.42 -7.26
CA TYR A 181 -1.30 11.29 -5.84
C TYR A 181 -0.04 10.92 -5.08
N VAL A 182 0.16 11.55 -3.91
CA VAL A 182 1.36 11.38 -3.08
C VAL A 182 0.92 11.16 -1.64
N THR A 183 1.42 10.10 -1.00
CA THR A 183 1.24 9.89 0.42
C THR A 183 2.32 10.60 1.22
N VAL A 184 1.97 11.20 2.35
CA VAL A 184 2.91 11.89 3.24
C VAL A 184 2.57 11.53 4.68
N GLY A 185 3.51 10.96 5.41
CA GLY A 185 3.35 10.68 6.84
C GLY A 185 3.37 11.94 7.70
N ASP A 186 2.95 11.82 8.94
CA ASP A 186 2.82 12.92 9.92
C ASP A 186 4.16 13.55 10.34
N GLY A 187 5.28 12.95 9.93
CA GLY A 187 6.62 13.48 10.15
C GLY A 187 7.38 12.84 11.30
N GLY A 188 6.85 11.73 11.83
CA GLY A 188 7.51 10.97 12.87
C GLY A 188 7.18 11.42 14.29
N ALA A 189 7.99 11.03 15.23
CA ALA A 189 7.77 11.09 16.68
C ALA A 189 6.56 10.28 17.16
N PRO A 190 6.67 9.57 18.29
CA PRO A 190 5.54 8.86 18.87
C PRO A 190 4.36 9.79 19.16
N ASN A 191 3.14 9.32 18.93
CA ASN A 191 1.89 9.99 19.26
C ASN A 191 1.64 11.31 18.50
N ASP A 192 2.36 11.59 17.40
CA ASP A 192 2.28 12.86 16.66
C ASP A 192 2.45 14.07 17.61
N VAL A 193 3.38 13.95 18.55
CA VAL A 193 3.79 14.98 19.49
C VAL A 193 5.31 15.12 19.47
N GLY A 194 5.81 16.30 19.65
CA GLY A 194 7.25 16.51 19.72
C GLY A 194 7.66 17.96 19.66
N VAL A 195 8.92 18.19 20.02
CA VAL A 195 9.55 19.51 19.95
C VAL A 195 9.93 19.91 18.52
N ARG A 196 9.80 18.99 17.56
CA ARG A 196 10.18 19.18 16.14
C ARG A 196 8.95 19.15 15.25
N GLY A 197 8.28 20.31 15.10
CA GLY A 197 7.36 20.52 13.99
C GLY A 197 6.00 19.81 14.07
N HIS A 198 5.56 19.40 15.25
CA HIS A 198 4.21 18.90 15.46
C HIS A 198 3.29 19.99 16.01
N ALA A 199 2.17 20.19 15.34
CA ALA A 199 1.13 21.10 15.80
C ALA A 199 0.46 20.57 17.09
N PRO A 200 -0.13 21.43 17.92
CA PRO A 200 -0.85 20.99 19.13
C PRO A 200 -1.97 19.97 18.84
N GLU A 201 -2.65 20.11 17.70
CA GLU A 201 -3.68 19.20 17.21
C GLU A 201 -3.12 17.95 16.52
N GLY A 202 -1.81 17.88 16.29
CA GLY A 202 -1.13 16.90 15.47
C GLY A 202 -1.06 17.29 14.00
N ASN A 203 -0.01 16.84 13.32
CA ASN A 203 0.18 17.13 11.89
C ASN A 203 -0.91 16.51 11.03
N GLY A 204 -1.44 15.35 11.41
CA GLY A 204 -2.56 14.72 10.71
C GLY A 204 -3.75 15.66 10.55
N GLN A 205 -4.11 16.45 11.59
CA GLN A 205 -5.26 17.36 11.59
C GLN A 205 -4.91 18.78 11.12
N ASN A 206 -3.63 19.19 11.10
CA ASN A 206 -3.23 20.53 10.69
C ASN A 206 -3.27 20.69 9.16
N LEU A 207 -4.19 21.47 8.63
CA LEU A 207 -4.35 21.73 7.20
C LEU A 207 -3.32 22.73 6.64
N GLN A 208 -2.49 23.37 7.47
CA GLN A 208 -1.44 24.31 7.02
C GLN A 208 -0.13 23.60 6.70
N THR A 209 -0.02 22.29 6.97
CA THR A 209 1.11 21.44 6.61
C THR A 209 0.70 20.35 5.62
N LEU A 210 1.67 19.84 4.86
CA LEU A 210 1.47 18.68 4.00
C LEU A 210 1.72 17.33 4.69
N LEU A 211 2.08 17.36 5.98
CA LEU A 211 2.34 16.16 6.80
C LEU A 211 1.03 15.48 7.21
N GLY A 212 0.99 14.14 7.16
CA GLY A 212 -0.19 13.32 7.50
C GLY A 212 -1.32 13.41 6.47
N LYS A 213 -0.98 13.41 5.16
CA LYS A 213 -1.88 13.73 4.05
C LYS A 213 -1.78 12.75 2.88
N ILE A 214 -2.83 12.74 2.09
CA ILE A 214 -2.78 12.36 0.67
C ILE A 214 -2.85 13.67 -0.12
N LEU A 215 -1.86 13.89 -0.97
CA LEU A 215 -1.80 15.04 -1.87
C LEU A 215 -2.24 14.64 -3.27
N ARG A 216 -2.74 15.62 -4.04
CA ARG A 216 -3.09 15.46 -5.45
C ARG A 216 -2.63 16.70 -6.21
N ILE A 217 -1.73 16.50 -7.17
CA ILE A 217 -1.07 17.57 -7.92
C ILE A 217 -1.12 17.32 -9.43
N ASP A 218 -1.10 18.41 -10.20
CA ASP A 218 -1.01 18.39 -11.67
C ASP A 218 0.46 18.58 -12.08
N VAL A 219 1.06 17.54 -12.64
CA VAL A 219 2.46 17.56 -13.08
C VAL A 219 2.61 18.01 -14.53
N ASP A 220 1.50 18.15 -15.27
CA ASP A 220 1.46 18.59 -16.66
C ASP A 220 1.35 20.12 -16.79
N HIS A 221 0.81 20.78 -15.78
CA HIS A 221 0.59 22.24 -15.81
C HIS A 221 1.13 22.91 -14.55
N GLY A 222 1.49 24.19 -14.68
CA GLY A 222 2.04 24.97 -13.55
C GLY A 222 3.55 24.74 -13.32
N THR A 223 4.13 25.55 -12.43
CA THR A 223 5.54 25.49 -12.03
C THR A 223 5.65 25.74 -10.54
N PRO A 224 6.22 24.81 -9.75
CA PRO A 224 6.78 23.49 -10.15
C PRO A 224 5.71 22.44 -10.48
N HIS A 225 4.44 22.61 -10.05
CA HIS A 225 3.26 21.82 -10.37
C HIS A 225 2.01 22.71 -10.34
N GLY A 226 0.90 22.21 -10.89
CA GLY A 226 -0.40 22.85 -10.79
C GLY A 226 -1.27 22.22 -9.70
N ILE A 227 -2.34 22.93 -9.36
CA ILE A 227 -3.35 22.45 -8.42
C ILE A 227 -4.61 22.09 -9.21
N PRO A 228 -5.09 20.84 -9.12
CA PRO A 228 -6.38 20.49 -9.69
C PRO A 228 -7.49 21.37 -9.10
N LYS A 229 -8.30 21.98 -9.96
CA LYS A 229 -9.31 22.99 -9.58
C LYS A 229 -10.36 22.44 -8.60
N ASP A 230 -10.56 21.14 -8.61
CA ASP A 230 -11.53 20.45 -7.76
C ASP A 230 -10.89 19.83 -6.49
N ASN A 231 -9.64 20.15 -6.17
CA ASN A 231 -9.08 19.79 -4.87
C ASN A 231 -9.89 20.44 -3.74
N PRO A 232 -10.04 19.77 -2.58
CA PRO A 232 -10.88 20.25 -1.48
C PRO A 232 -10.51 21.65 -0.98
N PHE A 233 -9.25 22.01 -1.09
CA PHE A 233 -8.68 23.27 -0.60
C PHE A 233 -8.01 24.06 -1.72
N ALA A 234 -8.45 23.91 -2.97
CA ALA A 234 -7.81 24.50 -4.16
C ALA A 234 -7.64 26.04 -4.08
N ASP A 235 -8.49 26.72 -3.33
CA ASP A 235 -8.41 28.18 -3.12
C ASP A 235 -7.36 28.62 -2.07
N GLY A 236 -6.77 27.66 -1.35
CA GLY A 236 -5.74 27.90 -0.33
C GLY A 236 -6.21 28.59 0.95
N LYS A 237 -7.52 28.85 1.13
CA LYS A 237 -8.01 29.63 2.28
C LYS A 237 -8.09 28.84 3.57
N GLN A 238 -8.51 27.58 3.50
CA GLN A 238 -8.72 26.74 4.69
C GLN A 238 -7.59 25.74 4.90
N GLY A 239 -6.79 25.45 3.89
CA GLY A 239 -5.71 24.50 3.94
C GLY A 239 -4.81 24.59 2.71
N ARG A 240 -3.74 23.81 2.73
CA ARG A 240 -2.81 23.73 1.60
C ARG A 240 -3.54 23.17 0.37
N PRO A 241 -3.41 23.81 -0.81
CA PRO A 241 -4.18 23.47 -2.01
C PRO A 241 -3.87 22.09 -2.59
N GLU A 242 -2.70 21.52 -2.26
CA GLU A 242 -2.29 20.17 -2.67
C GLU A 242 -3.08 19.06 -1.96
N ILE A 243 -3.70 19.34 -0.80
CA ILE A 243 -4.35 18.33 0.05
C ILE A 243 -5.59 17.76 -0.64
N TYR A 244 -5.60 16.44 -0.79
CA TYR A 244 -6.77 15.66 -1.26
C TYR A 244 -7.54 15.02 -0.11
N ALA A 245 -6.81 14.46 0.88
CA ALA A 245 -7.35 13.89 2.12
C ALA A 245 -6.34 14.06 3.26
N TYR A 246 -6.80 13.95 4.52
CA TYR A 246 -5.98 14.25 5.68
C TYR A 246 -6.34 13.40 6.90
N GLY A 247 -5.61 13.56 7.99
CA GLY A 247 -5.83 12.79 9.21
C GLY A 247 -5.26 11.38 9.13
N LEU A 248 -4.09 11.23 8.48
CA LEU A 248 -3.36 9.98 8.34
C LEU A 248 -2.05 10.05 9.15
N ARG A 249 -1.54 8.89 9.57
CA ARG A 249 -0.32 8.79 10.37
C ARG A 249 0.91 8.53 9.51
N ASN A 250 0.99 7.34 8.94
CA ASN A 250 2.08 6.92 8.05
C ASN A 250 1.51 6.09 6.89
N PRO A 251 0.86 6.73 5.92
CA PRO A 251 0.20 6.04 4.80
C PRO A 251 1.23 5.38 3.88
N TRP A 252 1.56 4.12 4.18
CA TRP A 252 2.65 3.38 3.56
C TRP A 252 2.30 2.75 2.22
N GLY A 253 1.10 2.22 2.03
CA GLY A 253 0.65 1.64 0.76
C GLY A 253 -0.34 2.54 0.04
N LEU A 254 -0.27 2.62 -1.30
CA LEU A 254 -1.19 3.38 -2.12
C LEU A 254 -1.41 2.65 -3.45
N SER A 255 -2.67 2.38 -3.79
CA SER A 255 -3.03 1.79 -5.08
C SER A 255 -4.42 2.23 -5.54
N PHE A 256 -4.60 2.40 -6.85
CA PHE A 256 -5.92 2.52 -7.45
C PHE A 256 -6.40 1.14 -7.91
N ASP A 257 -7.68 0.85 -7.67
CA ASP A 257 -8.32 -0.29 -8.30
C ASP A 257 -8.45 -0.04 -9.80
N ARG A 258 -7.86 -0.88 -10.65
CA ARG A 258 -7.95 -0.75 -12.12
C ARG A 258 -9.33 -1.07 -12.68
N GLY A 259 -10.19 -1.68 -11.87
CA GLY A 259 -11.56 -2.04 -12.23
C GLY A 259 -12.59 -1.32 -11.39
N GLY A 260 -13.87 -1.66 -11.59
CA GLY A 260 -14.97 -1.14 -10.79
C GLY A 260 -15.04 0.39 -10.78
N GLY A 261 -15.10 0.97 -9.59
CA GLY A 261 -15.17 2.41 -9.37
C GLY A 261 -13.83 3.13 -9.31
N HIS A 262 -12.73 2.47 -9.62
CA HIS A 262 -11.36 3.01 -9.55
C HIS A 262 -11.00 3.63 -8.18
N GLY A 263 -11.48 3.03 -7.08
CA GLY A 263 -11.26 3.52 -5.73
C GLY A 263 -9.77 3.59 -5.39
N LEU A 264 -9.37 4.65 -4.71
CA LEU A 264 -8.04 4.80 -4.14
C LEU A 264 -8.00 4.10 -2.77
N VAL A 265 -7.15 3.11 -2.64
CA VAL A 265 -6.94 2.34 -1.41
C VAL A 265 -5.59 2.67 -0.82
N VAL A 266 -5.57 3.01 0.46
CA VAL A 266 -4.37 3.39 1.21
C VAL A 266 -4.30 2.60 2.50
N SER A 267 -3.14 1.99 2.76
CA SER A 267 -2.84 1.41 4.06
C SER A 267 -2.14 2.43 4.94
N ASP A 268 -2.61 2.59 6.18
CA ASP A 268 -2.04 3.51 7.15
C ASP A 268 -1.50 2.74 8.36
N VAL A 269 -0.22 2.91 8.65
CA VAL A 269 0.45 2.23 9.75
C VAL A 269 0.08 2.90 11.06
N GLY A 270 -0.54 2.14 11.94
CA GLY A 270 -0.99 2.63 13.24
C GLY A 270 0.12 2.88 14.25
N GLN A 271 -0.24 3.52 15.37
CA GLN A 271 0.70 3.83 16.44
C GLN A 271 1.01 2.57 17.26
N ASP A 272 -0.02 2.00 17.88
CA ASP A 272 0.17 0.92 18.84
C ASP A 272 -0.95 -0.12 18.88
N ARG A 273 -2.10 0.14 18.22
CA ARG A 273 -3.29 -0.68 18.39
C ARG A 273 -3.82 -1.27 17.10
N TRP A 274 -3.88 -0.44 16.05
CA TRP A 274 -4.54 -0.80 14.81
C TRP A 274 -3.65 -0.56 13.61
N GLU A 275 -3.69 -1.49 12.68
CA GLU A 275 -3.25 -1.29 11.29
C GLU A 275 -4.50 -1.07 10.45
N GLU A 276 -4.50 -0.10 9.52
CA GLU A 276 -5.70 0.37 8.84
C GLU A 276 -5.59 0.25 7.32
N LEU A 277 -6.71 -0.10 6.71
CA LEU A 277 -6.92 0.02 5.27
C LEU A 277 -8.07 0.99 5.01
N ASN A 278 -7.81 2.00 4.21
CA ASN A 278 -8.70 3.11 3.96
C ASN A 278 -9.04 3.23 2.48
N VAL A 279 -10.32 3.37 2.13
CA VAL A 279 -10.75 3.86 0.81
C VAL A 279 -10.79 5.37 0.88
N ILE A 280 -9.97 6.02 0.06
CA ILE A 280 -9.76 7.46 0.15
C ILE A 280 -10.84 8.21 -0.63
N VAL A 281 -11.52 9.12 0.05
CA VAL A 281 -12.50 10.05 -0.53
C VAL A 281 -11.97 11.47 -0.50
N LYS A 282 -12.36 12.25 -1.50
CA LYS A 282 -11.98 13.66 -1.63
C LYS A 282 -12.46 14.47 -0.42
N GLY A 283 -11.54 15.15 0.28
CA GLY A 283 -11.80 15.94 1.48
C GLY A 283 -12.02 15.11 2.74
N GLY A 284 -11.78 13.78 2.68
CA GLY A 284 -11.93 12.89 3.83
C GLY A 284 -10.92 13.16 4.93
N ASN A 285 -11.39 13.11 6.20
CA ASN A 285 -10.58 13.15 7.41
C ASN A 285 -10.59 11.77 8.07
N TYR A 286 -9.41 11.12 8.12
CA TYR A 286 -9.26 9.73 8.62
C TYR A 286 -8.96 9.66 10.14
N GLY A 287 -8.94 10.82 10.79
CA GLY A 287 -9.03 10.93 12.26
C GLY A 287 -7.72 10.95 13.02
N TRP A 288 -6.57 10.57 12.44
CA TRP A 288 -5.30 10.69 13.14
C TRP A 288 -4.99 12.18 13.44
N ARG A 289 -4.69 12.56 14.70
CA ARG A 289 -4.46 11.69 15.87
C ARG A 289 -5.61 11.72 16.90
N ALA A 290 -6.81 12.15 16.57
CA ALA A 290 -7.95 12.06 17.48
C ALA A 290 -8.43 10.63 17.71
N LYS A 291 -8.14 9.74 16.73
CA LYS A 291 -8.45 8.30 16.78
C LYS A 291 -7.37 7.47 16.10
N GLU A 292 -7.28 6.20 16.47
CA GLU A 292 -6.49 5.16 15.81
C GLU A 292 -7.42 3.96 15.57
N GLY A 293 -7.65 3.59 14.32
CA GLY A 293 -8.66 2.60 13.96
C GLY A 293 -10.04 3.01 14.44
N PHE A 294 -10.59 2.20 15.32
CA PHE A 294 -11.91 2.41 15.92
C PHE A 294 -11.85 2.94 17.35
N ASP A 295 -10.65 3.12 17.90
CA ASP A 295 -10.45 3.61 19.28
C ASP A 295 -10.17 5.12 19.28
N ALA A 296 -10.58 5.81 20.35
CA ALA A 296 -10.10 7.15 20.63
C ALA A 296 -8.58 7.11 20.90
N PHE A 297 -7.89 8.19 20.58
CA PHE A 297 -6.48 8.33 20.88
C PHE A 297 -6.25 9.60 21.67
N ASP A 298 -5.53 9.50 22.79
CA ASP A 298 -5.04 10.63 23.55
C ASP A 298 -3.50 10.58 23.57
N PRO A 299 -2.82 11.55 22.95
CA PRO A 299 -1.36 11.56 22.89
C PRO A 299 -0.69 11.69 24.28
N ASN A 300 -1.40 12.22 25.27
CA ASN A 300 -0.90 12.34 26.64
C ASN A 300 -1.12 11.07 27.47
N HIS A 301 -2.10 10.25 27.08
CA HIS A 301 -2.45 8.99 27.74
C HIS A 301 -2.62 7.86 26.71
N PRO A 302 -1.56 7.54 25.92
CA PRO A 302 -1.68 6.61 24.79
C PRO A 302 -2.05 5.19 25.20
N ASN A 303 -1.82 4.82 26.48
CA ASN A 303 -2.15 3.51 27.02
C ASN A 303 -3.54 3.43 27.65
N ASP A 304 -4.16 4.58 27.91
CA ASP A 304 -5.48 4.71 28.55
C ASP A 304 -6.36 5.68 27.75
N PRO A 305 -6.87 5.23 26.59
CA PRO A 305 -7.64 6.08 25.70
C PRO A 305 -8.97 6.48 26.33
N PRO A 306 -9.50 7.65 25.95
CA PRO A 306 -10.85 8.05 26.35
C PRO A 306 -11.88 6.98 25.99
N ALA A 307 -12.89 6.77 26.85
CA ALA A 307 -13.96 5.80 26.59
C ALA A 307 -14.85 6.20 25.39
N SER A 308 -14.88 7.47 25.05
CA SER A 308 -15.67 7.99 23.92
C SER A 308 -14.77 8.32 22.73
N VAL A 309 -15.06 7.70 21.58
CA VAL A 309 -14.36 8.00 20.33
C VAL A 309 -14.93 9.25 19.69
N PRO A 310 -14.12 10.27 19.36
CA PRO A 310 -14.58 11.44 18.64
C PRO A 310 -15.16 11.01 17.27
N ARG A 311 -16.28 11.65 16.88
CA ARG A 311 -16.92 11.36 15.61
C ARG A 311 -16.68 12.39 14.53
N THR A 312 -16.21 13.58 14.94
CA THR A 312 -15.97 14.72 14.05
C THR A 312 -14.63 15.34 14.32
N GLY A 313 -14.02 15.84 13.25
CA GLY A 313 -12.78 16.63 13.34
C GLY A 313 -13.00 18.05 13.88
N PRO A 314 -11.93 18.84 14.01
CA PRO A 314 -12.01 20.24 14.43
C PRO A 314 -12.86 21.12 13.52
N ASP A 315 -13.02 20.74 12.26
CA ASP A 315 -13.88 21.39 11.25
C ASP A 315 -15.36 20.99 11.33
N GLY A 316 -15.73 20.18 12.32
CA GLY A 316 -17.09 19.66 12.52
C GLY A 316 -17.53 18.56 11.55
N LYS A 317 -16.68 18.16 10.61
CA LYS A 317 -16.99 17.07 9.67
C LYS A 317 -16.76 15.71 10.30
N PRO A 318 -17.57 14.70 9.95
CA PRO A 318 -17.37 13.35 10.44
C PRO A 318 -16.03 12.78 9.96
N PHE A 319 -15.39 11.99 10.84
CA PHE A 319 -14.28 11.17 10.43
C PHE A 319 -14.73 10.05 9.50
N VAL A 320 -13.85 9.66 8.58
CA VAL A 320 -14.02 8.48 7.73
C VAL A 320 -13.38 7.29 8.46
N ASP A 321 -14.16 6.25 8.69
CA ASP A 321 -13.65 5.03 9.30
C ASP A 321 -12.91 4.17 8.26
N PRO A 322 -11.88 3.38 8.70
CA PRO A 322 -11.22 2.44 7.81
C PRO A 322 -12.20 1.36 7.32
N VAL A 323 -12.04 0.91 6.08
CA VAL A 323 -12.81 -0.23 5.53
C VAL A 323 -12.38 -1.57 6.10
N LEU A 324 -11.17 -1.62 6.67
CA LEU A 324 -10.61 -2.75 7.38
C LEU A 324 -9.61 -2.23 8.40
N ALA A 325 -9.66 -2.75 9.61
CA ALA A 325 -8.58 -2.60 10.58
C ALA A 325 -8.38 -3.89 11.36
N TYR A 326 -7.12 -4.17 11.70
CA TYR A 326 -6.78 -5.31 12.55
C TYR A 326 -5.83 -4.88 13.66
N ARG A 327 -5.90 -5.60 14.79
CA ARG A 327 -5.04 -5.32 15.95
C ARG A 327 -3.58 -5.61 15.60
N THR A 328 -2.70 -4.68 15.98
CA THR A 328 -1.26 -4.89 15.85
C THR A 328 -0.76 -6.01 16.76
N ALA A 329 0.27 -6.72 16.32
CA ALA A 329 0.97 -7.72 17.12
C ALA A 329 2.17 -7.14 17.88
N ARG A 330 2.26 -5.81 18.02
CA ARG A 330 3.36 -5.15 18.74
C ARG A 330 3.29 -5.41 20.25
N GLY A 331 4.33 -6.08 20.77
CA GLY A 331 4.54 -6.24 22.20
C GLY A 331 3.37 -6.81 23.00
N ALA A 332 3.17 -6.30 24.19
CA ALA A 332 2.11 -6.72 25.10
C ALA A 332 0.68 -6.39 24.64
N LYS A 333 0.54 -5.63 23.57
CA LYS A 333 -0.77 -5.25 23.00
C LYS A 333 -1.30 -6.28 21.98
N ALA A 334 -0.50 -7.30 21.65
CA ALA A 334 -0.95 -8.40 20.80
C ALA A 334 -2.15 -9.10 21.42
N THR A 335 -3.21 -9.28 20.65
CA THR A 335 -4.45 -9.95 21.04
C THR A 335 -4.78 -11.07 20.05
N PRO A 336 -5.65 -12.02 20.41
CA PRO A 336 -6.18 -12.96 19.42
C PRO A 336 -6.76 -12.21 18.22
N GLY A 337 -6.35 -12.59 17.00
CA GLY A 337 -6.73 -11.90 15.76
C GLY A 337 -5.73 -10.86 15.26
N SER A 338 -4.65 -10.57 16.01
CA SER A 338 -3.53 -9.77 15.48
C SER A 338 -2.84 -10.50 14.34
N PHE A 339 -2.58 -9.79 13.21
CA PHE A 339 -1.96 -10.40 12.03
C PHE A 339 -0.48 -10.03 11.88
N GLY A 340 -0.09 -8.83 12.23
CA GLY A 340 1.24 -8.32 12.03
C GLY A 340 1.51 -7.02 12.78
N VAL A 341 2.60 -6.34 12.43
CA VAL A 341 3.09 -5.16 13.17
C VAL A 341 3.13 -3.89 12.32
N SER A 342 2.94 -4.00 11.00
CA SER A 342 2.98 -2.84 10.10
C SER A 342 2.38 -3.22 8.74
N ILE A 343 1.23 -2.69 8.42
CA ILE A 343 0.58 -2.92 7.13
C ILE A 343 1.39 -2.28 6.00
N THR A 344 1.69 -3.03 4.94
CA THR A 344 2.47 -2.53 3.79
C THR A 344 1.63 -2.21 2.56
N GLY A 345 0.33 -2.53 2.61
CA GLY A 345 -0.58 -2.31 1.50
C GLY A 345 -0.46 -3.34 0.37
N GLY A 346 -1.22 -3.13 -0.67
CA GLY A 346 -1.34 -4.05 -1.79
C GLY A 346 -2.23 -3.53 -2.91
N TYR A 347 -2.90 -4.45 -3.62
CA TYR A 347 -3.69 -4.13 -4.80
C TYR A 347 -4.98 -4.97 -4.87
N VAL A 348 -6.02 -4.40 -5.47
CA VAL A 348 -7.17 -5.20 -5.90
C VAL A 348 -6.73 -6.05 -7.09
N TYR A 349 -6.77 -7.37 -6.94
CA TYR A 349 -6.37 -8.27 -8.01
C TYR A 349 -7.30 -8.15 -9.23
N ARG A 350 -6.71 -7.85 -10.39
CA ARG A 350 -7.41 -7.69 -11.67
C ARG A 350 -6.80 -8.54 -12.78
N GLY A 351 -5.85 -9.41 -12.44
CA GLY A 351 -5.25 -10.38 -13.35
C GLY A 351 -6.23 -11.49 -13.77
N LYS A 352 -5.77 -12.30 -14.70
CA LYS A 352 -6.54 -13.43 -15.26
C LYS A 352 -6.02 -14.79 -14.83
N ALA A 353 -4.76 -14.84 -14.34
CA ALA A 353 -4.12 -16.11 -13.98
C ALA A 353 -4.76 -16.76 -12.75
N ILE A 354 -5.41 -15.97 -11.87
CA ILE A 354 -6.03 -16.45 -10.63
C ILE A 354 -7.51 -15.99 -10.55
N PRO A 355 -8.43 -16.58 -11.30
CA PRO A 355 -9.81 -16.09 -11.46
C PRO A 355 -10.57 -15.89 -10.12
N ARG A 356 -10.33 -16.77 -9.11
CA ARG A 356 -10.97 -16.68 -7.80
C ARG A 356 -10.53 -15.47 -6.96
N MET A 357 -9.44 -14.82 -7.35
CA MET A 357 -8.91 -13.63 -6.67
C MET A 357 -9.42 -12.31 -7.27
N VAL A 358 -10.05 -12.36 -8.43
CA VAL A 358 -10.53 -11.15 -9.11
C VAL A 358 -11.48 -10.36 -8.19
N GLY A 359 -11.14 -9.09 -7.97
CA GLY A 359 -11.91 -8.18 -7.10
C GLY A 359 -11.51 -8.23 -5.63
N LYS A 360 -10.69 -9.17 -5.19
CA LYS A 360 -10.16 -9.20 -3.83
C LYS A 360 -8.94 -8.30 -3.68
N TYR A 361 -8.80 -7.65 -2.54
CA TYR A 361 -7.63 -6.86 -2.21
C TYR A 361 -6.57 -7.75 -1.55
N VAL A 362 -5.45 -7.94 -2.22
CA VAL A 362 -4.30 -8.71 -1.72
C VAL A 362 -3.29 -7.72 -1.18
N PHE A 363 -2.86 -7.91 0.06
CA PHE A 363 -1.95 -6.99 0.72
C PHE A 363 -1.00 -7.71 1.67
N GLY A 364 -0.02 -6.98 2.17
CA GLY A 364 0.98 -7.49 3.07
C GLY A 364 1.00 -6.81 4.43
N ASP A 365 1.56 -7.52 5.40
CA ASP A 365 2.09 -6.96 6.63
C ASP A 365 3.60 -7.24 6.69
N TRP A 366 4.36 -6.26 7.13
CA TRP A 366 5.83 -6.26 7.12
C TRP A 366 6.41 -7.47 7.87
N SER A 367 5.88 -7.77 9.06
CA SER A 367 6.22 -8.97 9.82
C SER A 367 5.19 -9.24 10.92
N SER A 368 5.10 -10.48 11.36
CA SER A 368 4.29 -10.84 12.52
C SER A 368 4.89 -10.39 13.87
N ASN A 369 6.13 -9.88 13.85
CA ASN A 369 6.85 -9.35 15.01
C ASN A 369 8.02 -8.47 14.56
N MET A 370 8.61 -7.71 15.50
CA MET A 370 9.71 -6.78 15.19
C MET A 370 11.08 -7.45 15.03
N ALA A 371 11.25 -8.72 15.44
CA ALA A 371 12.56 -9.36 15.57
C ALA A 371 12.93 -10.29 14.41
N PHE A 372 11.93 -10.88 13.74
CA PHE A 372 12.16 -11.93 12.76
C PHE A 372 11.53 -11.62 11.40
N PRO A 373 12.13 -12.09 10.30
CA PRO A 373 11.60 -11.94 8.93
C PRO A 373 10.42 -12.90 8.70
N ASP A 374 9.24 -12.51 9.18
CA ASP A 374 8.01 -13.28 9.14
C ASP A 374 6.83 -12.49 8.56
N GLY A 375 7.08 -11.79 7.44
CA GLY A 375 6.06 -11.05 6.69
C GLY A 375 4.92 -11.95 6.24
N ARG A 376 3.73 -11.39 6.11
CA ARG A 376 2.51 -12.14 5.78
C ARG A 376 1.74 -11.51 4.64
N LEU A 377 1.16 -12.37 3.83
CA LEU A 377 0.16 -11.98 2.84
C LEU A 377 -1.25 -12.21 3.40
N LEU A 378 -2.08 -11.24 3.17
CA LEU A 378 -3.47 -11.18 3.58
C LEU A 378 -4.35 -10.93 2.35
N VAL A 379 -5.60 -11.32 2.44
CA VAL A 379 -6.60 -11.04 1.42
C VAL A 379 -7.87 -10.51 2.08
N ALA A 380 -8.36 -9.39 1.56
CA ALA A 380 -9.64 -8.82 1.97
C ALA A 380 -10.65 -8.88 0.82
N THR A 381 -11.91 -9.06 1.15
CA THR A 381 -13.00 -9.05 0.18
C THR A 381 -13.73 -7.72 0.30
N PRO A 382 -13.63 -6.81 -0.70
CA PRO A 382 -14.34 -5.55 -0.70
C PRO A 382 -15.85 -5.75 -0.56
N THR A 383 -16.48 -4.98 0.34
CA THR A 383 -17.93 -4.88 0.49
C THR A 383 -18.42 -3.55 -0.05
N HIS A 384 -19.68 -3.47 -0.44
CA HIS A 384 -20.29 -2.25 -0.98
C HIS A 384 -21.45 -1.72 -0.12
N ASP A 385 -21.70 -2.36 1.02
CA ASP A 385 -22.79 -2.07 1.95
C ASP A 385 -22.32 -1.27 3.19
N GLY A 386 -21.07 -0.80 3.19
CA GLY A 386 -20.48 -0.06 4.30
C GLY A 386 -20.01 -0.94 5.48
N THR A 387 -20.11 -2.26 5.36
CA THR A 387 -19.53 -3.16 6.36
C THR A 387 -18.01 -3.28 6.20
N GLN A 388 -17.33 -3.68 7.28
CA GLN A 388 -15.89 -3.95 7.25
C GLN A 388 -15.57 -5.05 6.23
N TRP A 389 -14.48 -4.88 5.49
CA TRP A 389 -14.00 -5.91 4.56
C TRP A 389 -13.53 -7.13 5.35
N PRO A 390 -14.14 -8.32 5.14
CA PRO A 390 -13.62 -9.54 5.72
C PRO A 390 -12.18 -9.78 5.28
N VAL A 391 -11.31 -10.11 6.24
CA VAL A 391 -9.88 -10.37 6.01
C VAL A 391 -9.50 -11.76 6.47
N GLU A 392 -8.64 -12.41 5.70
CA GLU A 392 -8.08 -13.73 5.99
C GLU A 392 -6.62 -13.80 5.53
N ARG A 393 -5.89 -14.79 6.04
CA ARG A 393 -4.53 -15.06 5.59
C ARG A 393 -4.57 -15.64 4.18
N LEU A 394 -3.69 -15.16 3.30
CA LEU A 394 -3.57 -15.70 1.96
C LEU A 394 -2.80 -17.03 2.01
N ALA A 395 -3.51 -18.14 1.96
CA ALA A 395 -2.89 -19.45 1.98
C ALA A 395 -2.02 -19.68 0.73
N LEU A 396 -0.75 -20.05 0.96
CA LEU A 396 0.23 -20.40 -0.06
C LEU A 396 0.51 -21.91 -0.01
N LYS A 397 1.04 -22.47 -1.10
CA LYS A 397 1.46 -23.87 -1.18
C LYS A 397 2.45 -24.23 -0.07
N GLY A 398 2.11 -25.24 0.72
CA GLY A 398 2.93 -25.65 1.89
C GLY A 398 3.00 -24.62 3.02
N ASN A 399 2.22 -23.52 2.94
CA ASN A 399 2.26 -22.43 3.92
C ASN A 399 0.87 -21.77 4.07
N PRO A 400 -0.05 -22.40 4.81
CA PRO A 400 -1.42 -21.92 4.95
C PRO A 400 -1.53 -20.58 5.69
N ASP A 401 -0.50 -20.18 6.42
CA ASP A 401 -0.47 -18.92 7.19
C ASP A 401 -0.08 -17.69 6.36
N GLY A 402 0.21 -17.84 5.06
CA GLY A 402 0.59 -16.74 4.18
C GLY A 402 1.96 -16.13 4.45
N LYS A 403 2.84 -16.83 5.17
CA LYS A 403 4.17 -16.33 5.54
C LYS A 403 5.10 -16.29 4.33
N VAL A 404 5.89 -15.22 4.19
CA VAL A 404 6.87 -15.08 3.10
C VAL A 404 8.32 -15.37 3.54
N LYS A 405 8.56 -15.70 4.81
CA LYS A 405 9.88 -15.98 5.40
C LYS A 405 10.91 -14.86 5.11
N ALA A 406 10.43 -13.64 5.04
CA ALA A 406 11.16 -12.41 4.82
C ALA A 406 10.34 -11.26 5.39
N TYR A 407 10.91 -10.07 5.54
CA TYR A 407 10.14 -8.86 5.74
C TYR A 407 9.46 -8.47 4.43
N LEU A 408 8.15 -8.22 4.47
CA LEU A 408 7.39 -7.81 3.30
C LEU A 408 7.41 -6.28 3.21
N TRP A 409 8.05 -5.72 2.17
CA TRP A 409 8.23 -4.28 2.03
C TRP A 409 7.13 -3.60 1.23
N ALA A 410 6.66 -4.27 0.18
CA ALA A 410 5.65 -3.72 -0.72
C ALA A 410 5.07 -4.80 -1.63
N MET A 411 4.10 -4.39 -2.42
CA MET A 411 3.60 -5.13 -3.56
C MET A 411 3.65 -4.27 -4.82
N GLY A 412 3.47 -4.91 -5.98
CA GLY A 412 3.32 -4.26 -7.27
C GLY A 412 2.38 -5.03 -8.17
N GLU A 413 2.00 -4.44 -9.29
CA GLU A 413 1.19 -5.11 -10.32
C GLU A 413 1.76 -4.85 -11.72
N ASP A 414 1.56 -5.81 -12.64
CA ASP A 414 1.92 -5.64 -14.04
C ASP A 414 0.76 -5.09 -14.89
N GLU A 415 1.00 -4.88 -16.20
CA GLU A 415 -0.02 -4.40 -17.13
C GLU A 415 -1.25 -5.30 -17.19
N ALA A 416 -1.06 -6.61 -16.96
CA ALA A 416 -2.14 -7.58 -16.95
C ALA A 416 -2.91 -7.63 -15.63
N GLY A 417 -2.47 -6.91 -14.61
CA GLY A 417 -3.05 -6.92 -13.25
C GLY A 417 -2.61 -8.11 -12.40
N GLU A 418 -1.53 -8.80 -12.80
CA GLU A 418 -0.91 -9.85 -11.99
C GLU A 418 -0.05 -9.24 -10.90
N LEU A 419 0.02 -9.87 -9.73
CA LEU A 419 0.62 -9.28 -8.54
C LEU A 419 2.03 -9.79 -8.27
N TYR A 420 2.83 -8.91 -7.69
CA TYR A 420 4.21 -9.15 -7.26
C TYR A 420 4.39 -8.78 -5.81
N VAL A 421 5.21 -9.56 -5.12
CA VAL A 421 5.57 -9.37 -3.71
C VAL A 421 7.03 -8.96 -3.64
N LEU A 422 7.29 -7.83 -2.99
CA LEU A 422 8.62 -7.27 -2.76
C LEU A 422 9.02 -7.53 -1.30
N SER A 423 10.10 -8.24 -1.09
CA SER A 423 10.53 -8.67 0.23
C SER A 423 12.01 -8.48 0.46
N ASN A 424 12.43 -8.41 1.72
CA ASN A 424 13.82 -8.34 2.13
C ASN A 424 14.09 -9.34 3.25
N GLY A 425 15.15 -10.13 3.12
CA GLY A 425 15.61 -11.01 4.20
C GLY A 425 16.36 -10.27 5.32
N ALA A 426 16.64 -8.97 5.15
CA ALA A 426 17.22 -8.09 6.15
C ALA A 426 16.15 -7.19 6.76
N ASN A 427 16.32 -6.81 8.02
CA ASN A 427 15.36 -5.98 8.76
C ASN A 427 15.31 -4.52 8.24
N MET A 428 16.36 -4.02 7.63
CA MET A 428 16.48 -2.63 7.20
C MET A 428 17.15 -2.53 5.83
N VAL A 429 17.46 -1.31 5.39
CA VAL A 429 18.05 -1.02 4.08
C VAL A 429 19.52 -1.44 4.06
N ASN A 430 19.76 -2.73 4.07
CA ASN A 430 21.12 -3.28 4.05
C ASN A 430 21.18 -4.65 3.35
N GLY A 431 22.40 -5.02 2.92
CA GLY A 431 22.69 -6.28 2.26
C GLY A 431 22.11 -6.37 0.84
N THR A 432 21.94 -7.60 0.35
CA THR A 432 21.47 -7.92 -1.00
C THR A 432 20.46 -9.07 -0.99
N ARG A 433 19.62 -9.11 0.06
CA ARG A 433 18.63 -10.18 0.28
C ARG A 433 17.23 -9.81 -0.20
N GLY A 434 17.09 -8.66 -0.88
CA GLY A 434 15.85 -8.22 -1.47
C GLY A 434 15.44 -9.09 -2.66
N LYS A 435 14.14 -9.41 -2.73
CA LYS A 435 13.56 -10.32 -3.72
C LYS A 435 12.26 -9.78 -4.28
N VAL A 436 12.01 -10.17 -5.52
CA VAL A 436 10.74 -9.98 -6.22
C VAL A 436 10.16 -11.35 -6.52
N HIS A 437 8.93 -11.61 -6.08
CA HIS A 437 8.20 -12.82 -6.40
C HIS A 437 6.92 -12.46 -7.16
N LYS A 438 6.53 -13.31 -8.11
CA LYS A 438 5.21 -13.24 -8.74
C LYS A 438 4.25 -14.15 -7.98
N LEU A 439 3.04 -13.66 -7.67
CA LEU A 439 1.95 -14.48 -7.15
C LEU A 439 1.37 -15.30 -8.30
N VAL A 440 1.32 -16.63 -8.14
CA VAL A 440 0.87 -17.55 -9.18
C VAL A 440 -0.14 -18.56 -8.63
N ALA A 441 -0.95 -19.14 -9.50
CA ALA A 441 -1.73 -20.35 -9.25
C ALA A 441 -1.00 -21.55 -9.85
N GLU A 442 -0.90 -22.65 -9.10
CA GLU A 442 -0.34 -23.93 -9.57
C GLU A 442 -1.41 -25.02 -9.69
#